data_8ab7b573cdc4c9bc4daec5fe175f5ded
#
_entry.id   8ab7b573cdc4c9bc4daec5fe175f5ded
#
_cell.length_a   1.000
_cell.length_b   1.000
_cell.length_c   1.000
_cell.angle_alpha   90.00
_cell.angle_beta   90.00
_cell.angle_gamma   90.00
#
_symmetry.space_group_name_H-M   'P 1'
#
loop_
_entity.id
_entity.type
_entity.pdbx_description
1 polymer ?
#
loop_
_entity_poly.entity_id
_entity_poly.type
_entity_poly.pdbx_seq_one_letter_code
_entity_poly.pdbx_strand_id
1 'polypeptide(L)'
;ALHWDSTGNDKGAFYMKVPSTPSYKAMEPVASHWKQHDALGSALVGGLKGVGVKIFSGGSMEMDLTQTSYSTIPSVDIELGDKASDHSDATIQKLAKGLADGVGAYFGK
;
A
#
# COMPACT_ATOMS: atom_id res chain seq x y z
N ALA A 1 6.81 1.61 3.62
CA ALA A 1 6.52 1.80 5.05
C ALA A 1 5.23 1.09 5.43
N LEU A 2 5.25 0.38 6.54
CA LEU A 2 4.10 -0.40 7.04
C LEU A 2 3.53 0.29 8.28
N HIS A 3 2.21 0.48 8.31
CA HIS A 3 1.53 1.17 9.40
C HIS A 3 0.24 0.48 9.81
N TRP A 4 -0.21 0.82 11.04
CA TRP A 4 -1.59 0.62 11.46
C TRP A 4 -2.26 1.99 11.43
N ASP A 5 -3.41 2.11 10.76
CA ASP A 5 -4.17 3.35 10.75
C ASP A 5 -4.69 3.67 12.16
N SER A 6 -4.81 4.94 12.49
CA SER A 6 -5.15 5.39 13.83
C SER A 6 -6.66 5.44 14.09
N THR A 7 -7.50 4.97 13.18
CA THR A 7 -8.95 4.96 13.41
C THR A 7 -9.34 3.87 14.41
N GLY A 8 -10.48 4.04 15.06
CA GLY A 8 -11.04 3.03 15.95
C GLY A 8 -11.87 1.96 15.26
N ASN A 9 -11.82 1.87 13.93
CA ASN A 9 -12.58 0.94 13.14
C ASN A 9 -11.68 -0.12 12.53
N ASP A 10 -12.26 -1.28 12.18
CA ASP A 10 -11.57 -2.32 11.41
C ASP A 10 -11.99 -2.21 9.95
N LYS A 11 -11.46 -1.21 9.25
CA LYS A 11 -11.88 -0.94 7.87
C LYS A 11 -11.08 -1.67 6.80
N GLY A 12 -9.92 -2.21 7.15
CA GLY A 12 -9.12 -3.01 6.21
C GLY A 12 -7.85 -2.32 5.74
N ALA A 13 -7.07 -3.07 4.95
CA ALA A 13 -5.77 -2.62 4.44
C ALA A 13 -5.94 -1.79 3.16
N PHE A 14 -5.05 -0.84 2.96
CA PHE A 14 -4.98 -0.03 1.74
C PHE A 14 -3.60 0.63 1.65
N TYR A 15 -3.21 1.03 0.43
CA TYR A 15 -1.96 1.77 0.26
C TYR A 15 -2.25 3.23 -0.10
N MET A 16 -1.29 4.10 0.20
CA MET A 16 -1.36 5.51 -0.18
C MET A 16 -0.82 5.66 -1.60
N LYS A 17 -1.66 6.18 -2.47
CA LYS A 17 -1.31 6.35 -3.86
C LYS A 17 -1.05 7.84 -4.13
N VAL A 18 -0.17 8.13 -5.08
CA VAL A 18 0.14 9.50 -5.48
C VAL A 18 -1.13 10.20 -5.97
N PRO A 19 -1.36 11.47 -5.59
CA PRO A 19 -2.54 12.21 -6.07
C PRO A 19 -2.64 12.21 -7.59
N SER A 20 -3.86 12.09 -8.11
CA SER A 20 -4.11 11.97 -9.55
C SER A 20 -4.24 13.32 -10.27
N THR A 21 -3.99 14.44 -9.59
CA THR A 21 -3.99 15.77 -10.19
C THR A 21 -2.98 15.84 -11.34
N PRO A 22 -3.39 16.22 -12.56
CA PRO A 22 -2.46 16.21 -13.69
C PRO A 22 -1.20 17.05 -13.50
N SER A 23 -1.31 18.23 -12.86
CA SER A 23 -0.15 19.08 -12.60
C SER A 23 0.84 18.41 -11.63
N TYR A 24 0.34 17.66 -10.64
CA TYR A 24 1.18 16.96 -9.69
C TYR A 24 1.94 15.82 -10.37
N LYS A 25 1.25 15.05 -11.21
CA LYS A 25 1.87 13.95 -11.96
C LYS A 25 2.80 14.40 -13.06
N ALA A 26 2.75 15.68 -13.44
CA ALA A 26 3.66 16.25 -14.45
C ALA A 26 4.99 16.72 -13.85
N MET A 27 5.09 16.82 -12.52
CA MET A 27 6.31 17.27 -11.85
C MET A 27 7.24 16.11 -11.52
N GLU A 28 8.55 16.30 -11.76
CA GLU A 28 9.54 15.33 -11.34
C GLU A 28 9.84 15.48 -9.83
N PRO A 29 10.15 14.39 -9.12
CA PRO A 29 10.33 13.00 -9.62
C PRO A 29 9.02 12.21 -9.79
N VAL A 30 7.88 12.80 -9.48
CA VAL A 30 6.58 12.12 -9.53
C VAL A 30 6.29 11.59 -10.93
N ALA A 31 6.50 12.43 -11.96
CA ALA A 31 6.17 12.10 -13.35
C ALA A 31 6.81 10.79 -13.81
N SER A 32 8.07 10.55 -13.44
CA SER A 32 8.83 9.37 -13.89
C SER A 32 8.59 8.14 -13.03
N HIS A 33 8.03 8.27 -11.81
CA HIS A 33 8.04 7.17 -10.84
C HIS A 33 6.67 6.79 -10.27
N TRP A 34 5.62 7.60 -10.44
CA TRP A 34 4.33 7.33 -9.81
C TRP A 34 3.71 5.99 -10.25
N LYS A 35 3.93 5.59 -11.49
CA LYS A 35 3.37 4.33 -12.00
C LYS A 35 4.00 3.11 -11.32
N GLN A 36 5.30 3.20 -11.01
CA GLN A 36 6.01 2.14 -10.28
C GLN A 36 5.50 2.03 -8.84
N HIS A 37 5.29 3.17 -8.18
CA HIS A 37 4.73 3.21 -6.83
C HIS A 37 3.33 2.59 -6.81
N ASP A 38 2.50 2.97 -7.76
CA ASP A 38 1.14 2.45 -7.87
C ASP A 38 1.13 0.94 -8.16
N ALA A 39 1.99 0.48 -9.04
CA ALA A 39 2.11 -0.94 -9.36
C ALA A 39 2.56 -1.75 -8.14
N LEU A 40 3.53 -1.26 -7.37
CA LEU A 40 3.96 -1.93 -6.14
C LEU A 40 2.83 -1.96 -5.11
N GLY A 41 2.15 -0.85 -4.88
CA GLY A 41 1.02 -0.79 -3.94
C GLY A 41 -0.10 -1.76 -4.32
N SER A 42 -0.45 -1.79 -5.59
CA SER A 42 -1.47 -2.68 -6.12
C SER A 42 -1.08 -4.16 -5.94
N ALA A 43 0.19 -4.49 -6.19
CA ALA A 43 0.70 -5.85 -6.00
C ALA A 43 0.67 -6.27 -4.52
N LEU A 44 1.04 -5.37 -3.61
CA LEU A 44 1.01 -5.65 -2.17
C LEU A 44 -0.43 -5.89 -1.69
N VAL A 45 -1.37 -5.05 -2.10
CA VAL A 45 -2.79 -5.22 -1.75
C VAL A 45 -3.32 -6.52 -2.35
N GLY A 46 -2.93 -6.86 -3.58
CA GLY A 46 -3.30 -8.13 -4.20
C GLY A 46 -2.80 -9.34 -3.40
N GLY A 47 -1.56 -9.28 -2.90
CA GLY A 47 -1.01 -10.34 -2.06
C GLY A 47 -1.76 -10.47 -0.73
N LEU A 48 -2.09 -9.35 -0.09
CA LEU A 48 -2.88 -9.34 1.15
C LEU A 48 -4.28 -9.93 0.92
N LYS A 49 -4.93 -9.52 -0.16
CA LYS A 49 -6.24 -10.05 -0.52
C LYS A 49 -6.19 -11.56 -0.76
N GLY A 50 -5.13 -12.03 -1.40
CA GLY A 50 -4.93 -13.46 -1.71
C GLY A 50 -4.81 -14.34 -0.47
N VAL A 51 -4.34 -13.80 0.66
CA VAL A 51 -4.29 -14.54 1.94
C VAL A 51 -5.49 -14.26 2.83
N GLY A 52 -6.51 -13.56 2.32
CA GLY A 52 -7.77 -13.34 3.04
C GLY A 52 -7.79 -12.13 3.95
N VAL A 53 -6.87 -11.18 3.79
CA VAL A 53 -6.89 -9.92 4.54
C VAL A 53 -8.01 -9.03 4.01
N LYS A 54 -8.75 -8.40 4.92
CA LYS A 54 -9.80 -7.44 4.56
C LYS A 54 -9.17 -6.20 3.92
N ILE A 55 -9.70 -5.78 2.80
CA ILE A 55 -9.20 -4.61 2.04
C ILE A 55 -10.22 -3.48 2.14
N PHE A 56 -9.73 -2.26 2.46
CA PHE A 56 -10.56 -1.07 2.56
C PHE A 56 -10.82 -0.50 1.17
N SER A 57 -12.10 -0.27 0.85
CA SER A 57 -12.52 0.36 -0.41
C SER A 57 -11.92 -0.35 -1.62
N GLY A 58 -11.29 0.37 -2.54
CA GLY A 58 -10.59 -0.19 -3.70
C GLY A 58 -9.13 -0.57 -3.44
N GLY A 59 -8.69 -0.51 -2.19
CA GLY A 59 -7.32 -0.86 -1.82
C GLY A 59 -6.34 0.30 -1.84
N SER A 60 -6.78 1.51 -2.18
CA SER A 60 -5.91 2.68 -2.22
C SER A 60 -6.64 3.96 -1.83
N MET A 61 -5.88 4.93 -1.32
CA MET A 61 -6.33 6.30 -1.09
C MET A 61 -5.24 7.24 -1.60
N GLU A 62 -5.65 8.37 -2.17
CA GLU A 62 -4.69 9.38 -2.63
C GLU A 62 -4.20 10.22 -1.46
N MET A 63 -2.88 10.38 -1.38
CA MET A 63 -2.27 11.24 -0.36
C MET A 63 -0.88 11.68 -0.82
N ASP A 64 -0.56 12.95 -0.62
CA ASP A 64 0.78 13.47 -0.89
C ASP A 64 1.69 13.17 0.29
N LEU A 65 2.54 12.17 0.15
CA LEU A 65 3.52 11.79 1.16
C LEU A 65 4.92 11.94 0.58
N THR A 66 5.79 12.64 1.28
CA THR A 66 7.16 12.90 0.83
C THR A 66 7.90 11.62 0.47
N GLN A 67 7.79 10.60 1.32
CA GLN A 67 8.53 9.35 1.15
C GLN A 67 8.08 8.51 -0.06
N THR A 68 6.85 8.70 -0.53
CA THR A 68 6.36 8.00 -1.72
C THR A 68 6.36 8.89 -2.94
N SER A 69 5.89 10.14 -2.80
CA SER A 69 5.74 11.06 -3.93
C SER A 69 7.08 11.44 -4.55
N TYR A 70 8.12 11.59 -3.74
CA TYR A 70 9.43 12.07 -4.20
C TYR A 70 10.49 10.99 -4.26
N SER A 71 10.13 9.73 -4.07
CA SER A 71 11.07 8.61 -4.19
C SER A 71 11.39 8.34 -5.66
N THR A 72 12.65 7.98 -5.92
CA THR A 72 13.11 7.58 -7.26
C THR A 72 13.19 6.07 -7.42
N ILE A 73 12.84 5.32 -6.39
CA ILE A 73 12.70 3.85 -6.45
C ILE A 73 11.26 3.48 -6.12
N PRO A 74 10.77 2.30 -6.54
CA PRO A 74 9.42 1.89 -6.17
C PRO A 74 9.22 1.94 -4.67
N SER A 75 8.23 2.70 -4.23
CA SER A 75 8.03 3.02 -2.83
C SER A 75 6.55 3.16 -2.54
N VAL A 76 6.11 2.67 -1.39
CA VAL A 76 4.70 2.74 -1.00
C VAL A 76 4.57 2.84 0.51
N ASP A 77 3.54 3.52 0.94
CA ASP A 77 3.09 3.57 2.33
C ASP A 77 1.78 2.79 2.41
N ILE A 78 1.75 1.74 3.23
CA ILE A 78 0.60 0.84 3.30
C ILE A 78 0.08 0.74 4.73
N GLU A 79 -1.23 0.91 4.88
CA GLU A 79 -1.93 0.67 6.12
C GLU A 79 -2.42 -0.78 6.13
N LEU A 80 -1.98 -1.57 7.11
CA LEU A 80 -2.29 -3.01 7.18
C LEU A 80 -3.62 -3.30 7.87
N GLY A 81 -4.22 -2.32 8.44
CA GLY A 81 -5.45 -2.34 9.21
C GLY A 81 -5.46 -1.12 10.09
N ASP A 82 -6.18 -1.16 11.20
CA ASP A 82 -6.21 -0.04 12.13
C ASP A 82 -6.28 -0.52 13.58
N LYS A 83 -6.55 0.40 14.52
CA LYS A 83 -6.51 0.07 15.96
C LYS A 83 -7.45 -1.04 16.37
N ALA A 84 -8.59 -1.15 15.71
CA ALA A 84 -9.60 -2.16 16.03
C ALA A 84 -9.33 -3.51 15.37
N SER A 85 -8.33 -3.59 14.48
CA SER A 85 -7.97 -4.84 13.81
C SER A 85 -7.31 -5.81 14.76
N ASP A 86 -7.37 -7.10 14.43
CA ASP A 86 -6.65 -8.12 15.17
C ASP A 86 -5.14 -7.98 14.98
N HIS A 87 -4.41 -7.86 16.08
CA HIS A 87 -2.94 -7.71 16.06
C HIS A 87 -2.24 -8.96 16.63
N SER A 88 -2.91 -10.12 16.60
CA SER A 88 -2.32 -11.37 17.07
C SER A 88 -1.15 -11.82 16.18
N ASP A 89 -0.31 -12.72 16.72
CA ASP A 89 0.81 -13.29 15.97
C ASP A 89 0.34 -13.98 14.68
N ALA A 90 -0.79 -14.68 14.74
CA ALA A 90 -1.35 -15.37 13.57
C ALA A 90 -1.72 -14.36 12.47
N THR A 91 -2.31 -13.22 12.85
CA THR A 91 -2.64 -12.16 11.90
C THR A 91 -1.38 -11.51 11.34
N ILE A 92 -0.38 -11.23 12.17
CA ILE A 92 0.89 -10.67 11.73
C ILE A 92 1.59 -11.59 10.72
N GLN A 93 1.60 -12.90 10.96
CA GLN A 93 2.18 -13.87 10.03
C GLN A 93 1.44 -13.89 8.69
N LYS A 94 0.11 -13.80 8.74
CA LYS A 94 -0.73 -13.74 7.54
C LYS A 94 -0.45 -12.47 6.73
N LEU A 95 -0.32 -11.32 7.40
CA LEU A 95 0.04 -10.06 6.75
C LEU A 95 1.43 -10.16 6.11
N ALA A 96 2.39 -10.72 6.82
CA ALA A 96 3.76 -10.89 6.30
C ALA A 96 3.77 -11.77 5.05
N LYS A 97 3.00 -12.86 5.03
CA LYS A 97 2.89 -13.73 3.87
C LYS A 97 2.27 -12.98 2.69
N GLY A 98 1.19 -12.25 2.92
CA GLY A 98 0.53 -11.47 1.87
C GLY A 98 1.46 -10.41 1.27
N LEU A 99 2.21 -9.71 2.11
CA LEU A 99 3.19 -8.72 1.66
C LEU A 99 4.30 -9.38 0.83
N ALA A 100 4.83 -10.52 1.30
CA ALA A 100 5.86 -11.25 0.58
C ALA A 100 5.35 -11.74 -0.78
N ASP A 101 4.13 -12.27 -0.85
CA ASP A 101 3.50 -12.69 -2.09
C ASP A 101 3.35 -11.49 -3.06
N GLY A 102 2.96 -10.33 -2.52
CA GLY A 102 2.81 -9.10 -3.30
C GLY A 102 4.14 -8.62 -3.88
N VAL A 103 5.20 -8.63 -3.09
CA VAL A 103 6.54 -8.27 -3.57
C VAL A 103 6.98 -9.23 -4.67
N GLY A 104 6.77 -10.53 -4.47
CA GLY A 104 7.08 -11.53 -5.50
C GLY A 104 6.34 -11.28 -6.79
N ALA A 105 5.05 -10.97 -6.71
CA ALA A 105 4.24 -10.66 -7.89
C ALA A 105 4.73 -9.40 -8.60
N TYR A 106 5.13 -8.37 -7.85
CA TYR A 106 5.65 -7.13 -8.44
C TYR A 106 6.92 -7.41 -9.26
N PHE A 107 7.80 -8.26 -8.77
CA PHE A 107 9.03 -8.62 -9.48
C PHE A 107 8.86 -9.79 -10.47
N GLY A 108 7.65 -10.26 -10.69
CA GLY A 108 7.37 -11.32 -11.66
C GLY A 108 7.79 -12.72 -11.21
N LYS A 109 7.76 -12.98 -9.92
CA LYS A 109 8.21 -14.28 -9.36
C LYS A 109 7.07 -15.09 -8.78
#